data_70819514d705c51a0a38542ea7b78444
#
_entry.id   70819514d705c51a0a38542ea7b78444
#
_cell.length_a   1.000
_cell.length_b   1.000
_cell.length_c   1.000
_cell.angle_alpha   90.00
_cell.angle_beta   90.00
_cell.angle_gamma   90.00
#
_symmetry.space_group_name_H-M   'P 1'
#
loop_
_entity.id
_entity.type
_entity.pdbx_description
1 polymer ?
#
loop_
_entity_poly.entity_id
_entity_poly.type
_entity_poly.pdbx_seq_one_letter_code
_entity_poly.pdbx_strand_id
1 'polypeptide(L)'
;AALVDAVQSSRHLTQRKSDALVRSIKRLAPKRERDLLDRHLSVRGRIKVQGDSLLYNVDHIQEAIATKRKVTFRYFTYNAAKEKVMRHSGERYSETPVEIVVNQGVYYLVTYNPVSDEFDGFRVGRMDYVEVSDERAAKVSRQSDFSVERFDNAVVGACECESADASLIADGRAMNAVIDRFGRDVDSADLGDGTARVKVRVEAGPAFYGWLAQCNGTVRIEEPSSLVEGYKAHLRALLEQY
;
A
#
# COMPACT_ATOMS: atom_id res chain seq x y z
N ALA A 1 4.92 14.59 21.39
CA ALA A 1 4.77 15.23 20.07
C ALA A 1 4.51 14.15 18.99
N ALA A 2 5.45 13.19 18.74
CA ALA A 2 5.35 12.22 17.66
C ALA A 2 4.03 11.42 17.63
N LEU A 3 3.49 10.99 18.79
CA LEU A 3 2.20 10.30 18.87
C LEU A 3 1.04 11.16 18.42
N VAL A 4 1.04 12.45 18.78
CA VAL A 4 0.01 13.40 18.34
C VAL A 4 0.09 13.59 16.84
N ASP A 5 1.28 13.75 16.29
CA ASP A 5 1.54 13.93 14.88
C ASP A 5 1.10 12.67 14.10
N ALA A 6 1.43 11.46 14.59
CA ALA A 6 1.01 10.19 14.01
C ALA A 6 -0.53 10.06 13.96
N VAL A 7 -1.23 10.38 15.06
CA VAL A 7 -2.70 10.35 15.11
C VAL A 7 -3.30 11.38 14.16
N GLN A 8 -2.74 12.59 14.11
CA GLN A 8 -3.23 13.63 13.22
C GLN A 8 -2.94 13.32 11.76
N SER A 9 -1.81 12.70 11.41
CA SER A 9 -1.45 12.30 10.06
C SER A 9 -2.16 11.02 9.60
N SER A 10 -2.72 10.20 10.48
CA SER A 10 -3.41 8.97 10.14
C SER A 10 -4.60 9.20 9.20
N ARG A 11 -4.67 8.47 8.09
CA ARG A 11 -5.82 8.47 7.17
C ARG A 11 -6.96 7.58 7.66
N HIS A 12 -6.70 6.69 8.61
CA HIS A 12 -7.61 5.64 9.07
C HIS A 12 -8.52 6.06 10.21
N LEU A 13 -8.18 7.18 10.85
CA LEU A 13 -8.97 7.72 11.93
C LEU A 13 -9.91 8.79 11.40
N THR A 14 -11.18 8.70 11.79
CA THR A 14 -12.11 9.81 11.58
C THR A 14 -11.62 11.04 12.33
N GLN A 15 -12.07 12.24 11.92
CA GLN A 15 -11.69 13.47 12.63
C GLN A 15 -12.05 13.37 14.12
N ARG A 16 -13.26 12.89 14.43
CA ARG A 16 -13.75 12.71 15.80
C ARG A 16 -12.86 11.81 16.64
N LYS A 17 -12.44 10.64 16.08
CA LYS A 17 -11.54 9.71 16.80
C LYS A 17 -10.14 10.30 16.96
N SER A 18 -9.60 10.97 15.94
CA SER A 18 -8.30 11.64 16.04
C SER A 18 -8.31 12.68 17.17
N ASP A 19 -9.33 13.52 17.23
CA ASP A 19 -9.43 14.55 18.26
C ASP A 19 -9.60 13.95 19.67
N ALA A 20 -10.34 12.83 19.79
CA ALA A 20 -10.48 12.11 21.05
C ALA A 20 -9.13 11.50 21.50
N LEU A 21 -8.40 10.84 20.60
CA LEU A 21 -7.09 10.27 20.90
C LEU A 21 -6.06 11.33 21.25
N VAL A 22 -6.02 12.44 20.51
CA VAL A 22 -5.13 13.55 20.84
C VAL A 22 -5.40 14.10 22.23
N ARG A 23 -6.69 14.28 22.59
CA ARG A 23 -7.06 14.70 23.97
C ARG A 23 -6.58 13.69 25.01
N SER A 24 -6.70 12.39 24.75
CA SER A 24 -6.25 11.35 25.68
C SER A 24 -4.73 11.34 25.81
N ILE A 25 -3.99 11.44 24.71
CA ILE A 25 -2.51 11.52 24.71
C ILE A 25 -2.04 12.76 25.50
N LYS A 26 -2.71 13.91 25.31
CA LYS A 26 -2.39 15.13 26.06
C LYS A 26 -2.61 14.99 27.57
N ARG A 27 -3.61 14.21 28.01
CA ARG A 27 -3.82 13.95 29.45
C ARG A 27 -2.67 13.14 30.09
N LEU A 28 -1.99 12.29 29.31
CA LEU A 28 -0.84 11.51 29.78
C LEU A 28 0.43 12.37 29.91
N ALA A 29 0.49 13.54 29.28
CA ALA A 29 1.64 14.41 29.35
C ALA A 29 1.61 15.27 30.63
N PRO A 30 2.80 15.59 31.23
CA PRO A 30 2.92 16.55 32.31
C PRO A 30 2.32 17.92 31.94
N LYS A 31 1.78 18.64 32.92
CA LYS A 31 1.14 19.96 32.67
C LYS A 31 2.03 20.92 31.87
N ARG A 32 3.34 20.95 32.17
CA ARG A 32 4.32 21.84 31.51
C ARG A 32 4.50 21.54 30.01
N GLU A 33 4.20 20.33 29.57
CA GLU A 33 4.43 19.88 28.18
C GLU A 33 3.14 19.89 27.34
N ARG A 34 1.97 20.05 27.96
CA ARG A 34 0.68 20.02 27.26
C ARG A 34 0.56 21.11 26.21
N ASP A 35 1.02 22.32 26.53
CA ASP A 35 0.98 23.46 25.61
C ASP A 35 1.90 23.25 24.40
N LEU A 36 3.00 22.49 24.57
CA LEU A 36 3.89 22.10 23.48
C LEU A 36 3.27 21.07 22.53
N LEU A 37 2.22 20.38 22.97
CA LEU A 37 1.48 19.41 22.16
C LEU A 37 0.33 20.06 21.37
N ASP A 38 0.05 21.35 21.59
CA ASP A 38 -0.91 22.16 20.81
C ASP A 38 -0.30 22.64 19.47
N ARG A 39 0.38 21.72 18.78
CA ARG A 39 0.93 21.99 17.47
C ARG A 39 -0.18 21.96 16.42
N HIS A 40 -0.20 22.95 15.57
CA HIS A 40 -1.02 22.96 14.37
C HIS A 40 -0.27 22.21 13.25
N LEU A 41 -0.44 20.88 13.17
CA LEU A 41 0.03 20.11 12.03
C LEU A 41 -0.96 20.27 10.87
N SER A 42 -0.59 21.05 9.86
CA SER A 42 -1.39 21.18 8.65
C SER A 42 -1.04 20.05 7.68
N VAL A 43 -1.85 19.01 7.62
CA VAL A 43 -1.68 17.91 6.67
C VAL A 43 -2.50 18.22 5.42
N ARG A 44 -1.83 18.67 4.34
CA ARG A 44 -2.49 18.94 3.06
C ARG A 44 -2.83 17.64 2.32
N GLY A 45 -3.94 17.63 1.59
CA GLY A 45 -4.34 16.50 0.74
C GLY A 45 -4.84 15.27 1.50
N ARG A 46 -5.11 15.39 2.79
CA ARG A 46 -5.56 14.28 3.61
C ARG A 46 -7.07 14.12 3.55
N ILE A 47 -7.53 13.08 2.86
CA ILE A 47 -8.92 12.62 2.94
C ILE A 47 -9.00 11.61 4.08
N LYS A 48 -9.67 11.96 5.19
CA LYS A 48 -9.96 11.04 6.28
C LYS A 48 -11.06 10.09 5.87
N VAL A 49 -10.97 8.84 6.32
CA VAL A 49 -12.04 7.84 6.12
C VAL A 49 -13.32 8.35 6.80
N GLN A 50 -14.43 8.27 6.07
CA GLN A 50 -15.75 8.54 6.60
C GLN A 50 -16.31 7.22 7.16
N GLY A 51 -16.29 7.06 8.47
CA GLY A 51 -16.86 5.91 9.17
C GLY A 51 -15.84 5.13 10.02
N ASP A 52 -16.36 4.49 11.06
CA ASP A 52 -15.58 3.74 12.05
C ASP A 52 -15.39 2.27 11.68
N SER A 53 -16.02 1.80 10.58
CA SER A 53 -16.02 0.39 10.16
C SER A 53 -14.63 -0.17 9.85
N LEU A 54 -13.71 0.65 9.35
CA LEU A 54 -12.37 0.18 8.97
C LEU A 54 -11.62 -0.48 10.14
N LEU A 55 -11.63 0.13 11.33
CA LEU A 55 -10.92 -0.43 12.48
C LEU A 55 -11.58 -1.71 12.98
N TYR A 56 -12.92 -1.77 12.99
CA TYR A 56 -13.65 -3.01 13.31
C TYR A 56 -13.32 -4.12 12.31
N ASN A 57 -13.25 -3.80 11.02
CA ASN A 57 -12.87 -4.77 10.00
C ASN A 57 -11.44 -5.29 10.23
N VAL A 58 -10.50 -4.41 10.58
CA VAL A 58 -9.12 -4.79 10.91
C VAL A 58 -9.10 -5.73 12.13
N ASP A 59 -9.83 -5.39 13.19
CA ASP A 59 -9.89 -6.20 14.41
C ASP A 59 -10.44 -7.61 14.12
N HIS A 60 -11.54 -7.75 13.37
CA HIS A 60 -12.10 -9.06 12.99
C HIS A 60 -11.14 -9.86 12.09
N ILE A 61 -10.45 -9.20 11.15
CA ILE A 61 -9.45 -9.86 10.30
C ILE A 61 -8.29 -10.38 11.15
N GLN A 62 -7.79 -9.58 12.09
CA GLN A 62 -6.71 -10.00 13.00
C GLN A 62 -7.14 -11.17 13.87
N GLU A 63 -8.39 -11.17 14.37
CA GLU A 63 -8.95 -12.29 15.11
C GLU A 63 -9.03 -13.56 14.24
N ALA A 64 -9.49 -13.45 12.99
CA ALA A 64 -9.55 -14.59 12.06
C ALA A 64 -8.15 -15.18 11.80
N ILE A 65 -7.13 -14.34 11.61
CA ILE A 65 -5.73 -14.76 11.44
C ILE A 65 -5.23 -15.48 12.71
N ALA A 66 -5.42 -14.87 13.89
CA ALA A 66 -4.97 -15.41 15.16
C ALA A 66 -5.64 -16.75 15.52
N THR A 67 -6.92 -16.90 15.20
CA THR A 67 -7.69 -18.12 15.45
C THR A 67 -7.62 -19.15 14.31
N LYS A 68 -6.90 -18.85 13.24
CA LYS A 68 -6.76 -19.70 12.03
C LYS A 68 -8.11 -20.08 11.45
N ARG A 69 -8.99 -19.10 11.33
CA ARG A 69 -10.32 -19.22 10.74
C ARG A 69 -10.42 -18.41 9.48
N LYS A 70 -11.35 -18.78 8.60
CA LYS A 70 -11.67 -17.95 7.45
C LYS A 70 -12.34 -16.65 7.89
N VAL A 71 -12.23 -15.64 7.03
CA VAL A 71 -12.96 -14.38 7.17
C VAL A 71 -14.01 -14.29 6.07
N THR A 72 -15.21 -13.86 6.42
CA THR A 72 -16.27 -13.59 5.44
C THR A 72 -16.56 -12.11 5.36
N PHE A 73 -16.83 -11.60 4.17
CA PHE A 73 -17.16 -10.20 3.94
C PHE A 73 -17.86 -10.00 2.60
N ARG A 74 -18.48 -8.83 2.40
CA ARG A 74 -18.90 -8.33 1.09
C ARG A 74 -17.88 -7.31 0.59
N TYR A 75 -17.64 -7.29 -0.71
CA TYR A 75 -16.67 -6.38 -1.30
C TYR A 75 -17.31 -5.46 -2.33
N PHE A 76 -17.01 -4.17 -2.26
CA PHE A 76 -17.55 -3.18 -3.17
C PHE A 76 -16.47 -2.38 -3.91
N THR A 77 -16.86 -1.82 -5.04
CA THR A 77 -16.12 -0.81 -5.79
C THR A 77 -16.99 0.44 -5.93
N TYR A 78 -16.42 1.52 -6.41
CA TYR A 78 -17.19 2.71 -6.78
C TYR A 78 -17.32 2.78 -8.30
N ASN A 79 -18.53 3.13 -8.79
CA ASN A 79 -18.75 3.47 -10.17
C ASN A 79 -18.36 4.94 -10.47
N ALA A 80 -18.53 5.38 -11.72
CA ALA A 80 -18.25 6.76 -12.13
C ALA A 80 -19.12 7.81 -11.40
N ALA A 81 -20.31 7.43 -10.93
CA ALA A 81 -21.19 8.28 -10.13
C ALA A 81 -20.81 8.29 -8.62
N LYS A 82 -19.71 7.63 -8.24
CA LYS A 82 -19.26 7.46 -6.85
C LYS A 82 -20.22 6.65 -5.96
N GLU A 83 -21.05 5.82 -6.56
CA GLU A 83 -21.96 4.92 -5.85
C GLU A 83 -21.25 3.59 -5.58
N LYS A 84 -21.55 2.97 -4.42
CA LYS A 84 -21.07 1.63 -4.09
C LYS A 84 -21.71 0.59 -4.99
N VAL A 85 -20.90 -0.18 -5.70
CA VAL A 85 -21.33 -1.34 -6.49
C VAL A 85 -20.72 -2.59 -5.87
N MET A 86 -21.57 -3.51 -5.42
CA MET A 86 -21.12 -4.77 -4.85
C MET A 86 -20.53 -5.66 -5.94
N ARG A 87 -19.37 -6.26 -5.67
CA ARG A 87 -18.78 -7.30 -6.53
C ARG A 87 -19.51 -8.63 -6.28
N HIS A 88 -19.41 -9.54 -7.23
CA HIS A 88 -20.07 -10.86 -7.19
C HIS A 88 -21.56 -10.79 -6.81
N SER A 89 -22.29 -9.84 -7.42
CA SER A 89 -23.74 -9.66 -7.16
C SER A 89 -24.10 -9.48 -5.68
N GLY A 90 -23.14 -9.09 -4.84
CA GLY A 90 -23.31 -8.92 -3.39
C GLY A 90 -23.17 -10.19 -2.57
N GLU A 91 -22.75 -11.30 -3.17
CA GLU A 91 -22.40 -12.52 -2.45
C GLU A 91 -21.22 -12.29 -1.49
N ARG A 92 -21.16 -13.07 -0.43
CA ARG A 92 -20.06 -13.02 0.52
C ARG A 92 -18.85 -13.76 0.00
N TYR A 93 -17.70 -13.15 0.12
CA TYR A 93 -16.41 -13.82 0.03
C TYR A 93 -16.18 -14.65 1.29
N SER A 94 -15.54 -15.81 1.18
CA SER A 94 -15.09 -16.66 2.30
C SER A 94 -13.64 -17.04 2.08
N GLU A 95 -12.73 -16.26 2.66
CA GLU A 95 -11.32 -16.28 2.31
C GLU A 95 -10.45 -16.78 3.47
N THR A 96 -9.31 -17.37 3.15
CA THR A 96 -8.25 -17.70 4.10
C THR A 96 -7.37 -16.47 4.33
N PRO A 97 -7.48 -15.77 5.47
CA PRO A 97 -6.68 -14.59 5.74
C PRO A 97 -5.25 -15.00 6.08
N VAL A 98 -4.27 -14.29 5.53
CA VAL A 98 -2.83 -14.54 5.75
C VAL A 98 -2.21 -13.41 6.55
N GLU A 99 -2.36 -12.18 6.08
CA GLU A 99 -1.73 -11.01 6.69
C GLU A 99 -2.52 -9.73 6.39
N ILE A 100 -2.32 -8.70 7.23
CA ILE A 100 -2.75 -7.33 6.94
C ILE A 100 -1.52 -6.50 6.59
N VAL A 101 -1.49 -5.97 5.39
CA VAL A 101 -0.43 -5.07 4.91
C VAL A 101 -0.92 -3.64 4.88
N VAL A 102 -0.04 -2.70 5.28
CA VAL A 102 -0.31 -1.26 5.17
C VAL A 102 0.60 -0.68 4.11
N ASN A 103 0.04 -0.31 2.97
CA ASN A 103 0.76 0.37 1.90
C ASN A 103 0.23 1.79 1.70
N GLN A 104 1.12 2.78 1.69
CA GLN A 104 0.81 4.21 1.55
C GLN A 104 -0.35 4.67 2.45
N GLY A 105 -0.43 4.09 3.64
CA GLY A 105 -1.50 4.40 4.59
C GLY A 105 -2.86 3.81 4.19
N VAL A 106 -2.93 2.72 3.47
CA VAL A 106 -4.14 1.95 3.16
C VAL A 106 -3.97 0.53 3.67
N TYR A 107 -4.98 0.01 4.38
CA TYR A 107 -4.99 -1.37 4.85
C TYR A 107 -5.46 -2.31 3.76
N TYR A 108 -4.73 -3.39 3.56
CA TYR A 108 -5.05 -4.48 2.68
C TYR A 108 -5.04 -5.80 3.45
N LEU A 109 -6.03 -6.62 3.19
CA LEU A 109 -6.03 -8.02 3.60
C LEU A 109 -5.41 -8.84 2.47
N VAL A 110 -4.39 -9.61 2.80
CA VAL A 110 -3.87 -10.68 1.94
C VAL A 110 -4.59 -11.97 2.27
N THR A 111 -5.13 -12.61 1.26
CA THR A 111 -5.77 -13.92 1.37
C THR A 111 -5.06 -14.94 0.51
N TYR A 112 -5.20 -16.21 0.86
CA TYR A 112 -4.67 -17.34 0.12
C TYR A 112 -5.80 -18.20 -0.45
N ASN A 113 -5.71 -18.46 -1.75
CA ASN A 113 -6.62 -19.36 -2.44
C ASN A 113 -5.95 -20.73 -2.59
N PRO A 114 -6.42 -21.78 -1.87
CA PRO A 114 -5.80 -23.10 -1.92
C PRO A 114 -6.07 -23.86 -3.22
N VAL A 115 -6.96 -23.39 -4.09
CA VAL A 115 -7.28 -24.06 -5.35
C VAL A 115 -6.31 -23.62 -6.44
N SER A 116 -6.02 -22.33 -6.55
CA SER A 116 -5.06 -21.78 -7.51
C SER A 116 -3.63 -21.69 -6.96
N ASP A 117 -3.42 -21.89 -5.65
CA ASP A 117 -2.17 -21.68 -4.92
C ASP A 117 -1.67 -20.21 -5.07
N GLU A 118 -2.60 -19.24 -5.09
CA GLU A 118 -2.33 -17.83 -5.31
C GLU A 118 -2.74 -16.97 -4.12
N PHE A 119 -2.17 -15.79 -4.06
CA PHE A 119 -2.54 -14.77 -3.08
C PHE A 119 -3.37 -13.66 -3.73
N ASP A 120 -4.47 -13.31 -3.07
CA ASP A 120 -5.34 -12.20 -3.45
C ASP A 120 -5.22 -11.05 -2.46
N GLY A 121 -5.45 -9.83 -2.93
CA GLY A 121 -5.43 -8.62 -2.14
C GLY A 121 -6.75 -7.88 -2.11
N PHE A 122 -7.25 -7.60 -0.90
CA PHE A 122 -8.48 -6.88 -0.70
C PHE A 122 -8.24 -5.61 0.14
N ARG A 123 -8.67 -4.47 -0.38
CA ARG A 123 -8.61 -3.22 0.38
C ARG A 123 -9.64 -3.25 1.51
N VAL A 124 -9.19 -3.23 2.78
CA VAL A 124 -10.08 -3.37 3.95
C VAL A 124 -11.16 -2.29 4.03
N GLY A 125 -10.84 -1.07 3.57
CA GLY A 125 -11.82 0.02 3.50
C GLY A 125 -12.91 -0.14 2.42
N ARG A 126 -12.88 -1.23 1.65
CA ARG A 126 -13.92 -1.62 0.66
C ARG A 126 -14.67 -2.88 1.07
N MET A 127 -14.53 -3.30 2.33
CA MET A 127 -15.23 -4.45 2.89
C MET A 127 -16.39 -3.98 3.74
N ASP A 128 -17.53 -4.59 3.55
CA ASP A 128 -18.71 -4.47 4.42
C ASP A 128 -19.02 -5.84 5.05
N TYR A 129 -19.54 -5.85 6.27
CA TYR A 129 -19.95 -7.07 7.00
C TYR A 129 -18.81 -8.09 7.17
N VAL A 130 -17.66 -7.63 7.66
CA VAL A 130 -16.52 -8.50 7.97
C VAL A 130 -16.81 -9.29 9.24
N GLU A 131 -16.74 -10.62 9.14
CA GLU A 131 -17.02 -11.54 10.25
C GLU A 131 -16.01 -12.69 10.25
N VAL A 132 -15.65 -13.18 11.44
CA VAL A 132 -14.86 -14.40 11.59
C VAL A 132 -15.75 -15.60 11.32
N SER A 133 -15.37 -16.46 10.38
CA SER A 133 -16.11 -17.67 10.03
C SER A 133 -15.87 -18.79 11.04
N ASP A 134 -16.81 -19.73 11.14
CA ASP A 134 -16.58 -20.99 11.88
C ASP A 134 -15.68 -21.98 11.13
N GLU A 135 -15.48 -21.76 9.83
CA GLU A 135 -14.61 -22.59 9.00
C GLU A 135 -13.13 -22.32 9.30
N ARG A 136 -12.34 -23.39 9.27
CA ARG A 136 -10.88 -23.27 9.41
C ARG A 136 -10.26 -22.69 8.15
N ALA A 137 -9.29 -21.82 8.35
CA ALA A 137 -8.41 -21.33 7.28
C ALA A 137 -7.63 -22.50 6.66
N ALA A 138 -7.42 -22.44 5.35
CA ALA A 138 -6.55 -23.41 4.67
C ALA A 138 -5.10 -23.26 5.13
N LYS A 139 -4.33 -24.33 5.04
CA LYS A 139 -2.89 -24.25 5.27
C LYS A 139 -2.24 -23.58 4.06
N VAL A 140 -1.54 -22.50 4.30
CA VAL A 140 -0.71 -21.86 3.28
C VAL A 140 0.45 -22.79 2.93
N SER A 141 0.64 -23.09 1.65
CA SER A 141 1.74 -23.94 1.20
C SER A 141 3.07 -23.22 1.48
N ARG A 142 4.09 -23.97 1.92
CA ARG A 142 5.42 -23.38 2.20
C ARG A 142 6.16 -22.93 0.94
N GLN A 143 5.70 -23.31 -0.25
CA GLN A 143 6.29 -22.93 -1.53
C GLN A 143 5.79 -21.59 -2.06
N SER A 144 4.67 -21.09 -1.54
CA SER A 144 4.19 -19.75 -1.84
C SER A 144 4.95 -18.75 -0.97
N ASP A 145 6.09 -18.25 -1.43
CA ASP A 145 6.76 -17.10 -0.85
C ASP A 145 5.87 -15.87 -1.08
N PHE A 146 5.05 -15.58 -0.07
CA PHE A 146 4.38 -14.28 -0.03
C PHE A 146 5.46 -13.20 0.14
N SER A 147 5.67 -12.38 -0.88
CA SER A 147 6.45 -11.16 -0.74
C SER A 147 5.50 -9.96 -0.74
N VAL A 148 5.67 -9.07 0.23
CA VAL A 148 4.93 -7.80 0.31
C VAL A 148 5.10 -7.00 -0.99
N GLU A 149 6.27 -7.11 -1.63
CA GLU A 149 6.60 -6.46 -2.89
C GLU A 149 5.74 -6.97 -4.06
N ARG A 150 5.48 -8.28 -4.15
CA ARG A 150 4.54 -8.84 -5.13
C ARG A 150 3.12 -8.36 -4.89
N PHE A 151 2.75 -8.17 -3.63
CA PHE A 151 1.43 -7.72 -3.25
C PHE A 151 1.16 -6.26 -3.64
N ASP A 152 2.15 -5.37 -3.54
CA ASP A 152 2.04 -3.97 -3.90
C ASP A 152 1.58 -3.76 -5.35
N ASN A 153 1.96 -4.65 -6.24
CA ASN A 153 1.62 -4.60 -7.66
C ASN A 153 0.25 -5.20 -7.97
N ALA A 154 -0.10 -6.31 -7.33
CA ALA A 154 -1.44 -6.93 -7.46
C ALA A 154 -2.56 -6.00 -6.98
N VAL A 155 -2.26 -5.12 -6.01
CA VAL A 155 -3.24 -4.20 -5.41
C VAL A 155 -3.41 -2.91 -6.19
N VAL A 156 -2.36 -2.40 -6.84
CA VAL A 156 -2.40 -1.13 -7.57
C VAL A 156 -3.01 -1.28 -8.97
N GLY A 157 -3.07 -2.48 -9.50
CA GLY A 157 -3.72 -2.73 -10.79
C GLY A 157 -3.38 -4.11 -11.33
N ALA A 158 -4.16 -5.11 -10.97
CA ALA A 158 -4.34 -6.40 -11.68
C ALA A 158 -3.30 -6.71 -12.79
N CYS A 159 -2.03 -6.54 -12.50
CA CYS A 159 -0.95 -6.83 -13.42
C CYS A 159 -0.10 -7.93 -12.78
N GLU A 160 -0.02 -9.07 -13.43
CA GLU A 160 1.04 -10.04 -13.23
C GLU A 160 2.34 -9.39 -13.71
N CYS A 161 2.96 -8.61 -12.82
CA CYS A 161 4.18 -7.91 -13.17
C CYS A 161 5.38 -8.80 -12.82
N GLU A 162 6.26 -9.00 -13.77
CA GLU A 162 7.50 -9.74 -13.54
C GLU A 162 8.47 -8.89 -12.72
N SER A 163 9.09 -9.49 -11.71
CA SER A 163 10.20 -8.87 -10.98
C SER A 163 11.46 -8.88 -11.86
N ALA A 164 12.16 -7.76 -11.93
CA ALA A 164 13.40 -7.61 -12.67
C ALA A 164 14.48 -6.96 -11.81
N ASP A 165 15.70 -7.46 -11.91
CA ASP A 165 16.87 -6.75 -11.40
C ASP A 165 17.23 -5.67 -12.44
N ALA A 166 17.22 -4.42 -12.00
CA ALA A 166 17.38 -3.26 -12.86
C ALA A 166 18.58 -2.39 -12.46
N SER A 167 19.27 -1.87 -13.46
CA SER A 167 20.20 -0.76 -13.32
C SER A 167 19.49 0.53 -13.73
N LEU A 168 19.49 1.49 -12.82
CA LEU A 168 18.98 2.83 -13.07
C LEU A 168 20.12 3.84 -13.10
N ILE A 169 20.03 4.83 -13.96
CA ILE A 169 20.89 6.02 -13.90
C ILE A 169 20.09 7.15 -13.27
N ALA A 170 20.59 7.69 -12.18
CA ALA A 170 19.97 8.79 -11.44
C ALA A 170 20.87 10.03 -11.47
N ASP A 171 20.32 11.20 -11.83
CA ASP A 171 20.93 12.50 -11.61
C ASP A 171 21.15 12.70 -10.10
N GLY A 172 22.22 13.33 -9.67
CA GLY A 172 22.50 13.57 -8.25
C GLY A 172 21.37 14.25 -7.49
N ARG A 173 20.55 15.08 -8.16
CA ARG A 173 19.34 15.68 -7.59
C ARG A 173 18.21 14.66 -7.33
N ALA A 174 18.20 13.57 -8.07
CA ALA A 174 17.19 12.51 -7.95
C ALA A 174 17.52 11.48 -6.87
N MET A 175 18.74 11.50 -6.31
CA MET A 175 19.15 10.54 -5.28
C MET A 175 18.25 10.56 -4.04
N ASN A 176 17.66 11.70 -3.67
CA ASN A 176 16.67 11.73 -2.59
C ASN A 176 15.45 10.88 -2.92
N ALA A 177 14.91 10.98 -4.14
CA ALA A 177 13.77 10.17 -4.57
C ALA A 177 14.10 8.67 -4.67
N VAL A 178 15.35 8.34 -5.03
CA VAL A 178 15.85 6.95 -5.02
C VAL A 178 15.93 6.43 -3.60
N ILE A 179 16.54 7.17 -2.67
CA ILE A 179 16.68 6.80 -1.26
C ILE A 179 15.30 6.68 -0.59
N ASP A 180 14.39 7.60 -0.87
CA ASP A 180 13.02 7.57 -0.32
C ASP A 180 12.24 6.32 -0.76
N ARG A 181 12.53 5.78 -1.95
CA ARG A 181 11.85 4.61 -2.48
C ARG A 181 12.53 3.28 -2.13
N PHE A 182 13.86 3.21 -2.25
CA PHE A 182 14.62 1.96 -2.16
C PHE A 182 15.45 1.85 -0.87
N GLY A 183 15.43 2.89 -0.05
CA GLY A 183 16.22 2.94 1.17
C GLY A 183 17.64 3.50 0.96
N ARG A 184 18.27 3.88 2.07
CA ARG A 184 19.62 4.48 2.06
C ARG A 184 20.71 3.48 1.68
N ASP A 185 20.47 2.20 1.97
CA ASP A 185 21.46 1.13 1.76
C ASP A 185 21.39 0.52 0.34
N VAL A 186 20.69 1.21 -0.58
CA VAL A 186 20.60 0.79 -1.99
C VAL A 186 22.00 0.75 -2.63
N ASP A 187 22.28 -0.34 -3.37
CA ASP A 187 23.56 -0.48 -4.10
C ASP A 187 23.69 0.60 -5.17
N SER A 188 24.62 1.50 -4.97
CA SER A 188 24.83 2.65 -5.86
C SER A 188 26.30 2.97 -6.05
N ALA A 189 26.65 3.37 -7.27
CA ALA A 189 28.00 3.80 -7.66
C ALA A 189 27.94 5.17 -8.33
N ASP A 190 28.73 6.13 -7.82
CA ASP A 190 28.94 7.43 -8.45
C ASP A 190 29.72 7.24 -9.77
N LEU A 191 29.23 7.81 -10.86
CA LEU A 191 29.87 7.74 -12.18
C LEU A 191 30.83 8.90 -12.45
N GLY A 192 30.93 9.88 -11.55
CA GLY A 192 31.88 10.99 -11.63
C GLY A 192 31.43 12.12 -12.55
N ASP A 193 30.29 12.02 -13.21
CA ASP A 193 29.71 13.02 -14.11
C ASP A 193 28.48 13.72 -13.51
N GLY A 194 28.27 13.55 -12.20
CA GLY A 194 27.11 14.06 -11.47
C GLY A 194 25.90 13.13 -11.53
N THR A 195 26.08 11.90 -12.06
CA THR A 195 25.07 10.84 -12.05
C THR A 195 25.54 9.64 -11.23
N ALA A 196 24.62 8.82 -10.79
CA ALA A 196 24.91 7.57 -10.11
C ALA A 196 24.20 6.41 -10.80
N ARG A 197 24.86 5.25 -10.86
CA ARG A 197 24.22 3.98 -11.23
C ARG A 197 23.68 3.33 -9.97
N VAL A 198 22.42 2.92 -10.00
CA VAL A 198 21.72 2.33 -8.86
C VAL A 198 21.18 0.95 -9.28
N LYS A 199 21.52 -0.09 -8.52
CA LYS A 199 21.00 -1.44 -8.73
C LYS A 199 19.84 -1.70 -7.80
N VAL A 200 18.70 -2.06 -8.36
CA VAL A 200 17.45 -2.30 -7.63
C VAL A 200 16.71 -3.49 -8.19
N ARG A 201 15.95 -4.14 -7.34
CA ARG A 201 14.95 -5.09 -7.78
C ARG A 201 13.61 -4.37 -7.86
N VAL A 202 12.98 -4.41 -9.03
CA VAL A 202 11.72 -3.72 -9.30
C VAL A 202 10.73 -4.67 -9.96
N GLU A 203 9.47 -4.33 -9.83
CA GLU A 203 8.43 -4.99 -10.59
C GLU A 203 8.05 -4.13 -11.80
N ALA A 204 8.09 -4.75 -12.98
CA ALA A 204 7.87 -4.11 -14.26
C ALA A 204 6.38 -3.77 -14.45
N GLY A 205 5.88 -2.75 -13.75
CA GLY A 205 4.46 -2.44 -13.76
C GLY A 205 4.12 -0.96 -13.59
N PRO A 206 2.81 -0.63 -13.63
CA PRO A 206 2.33 0.75 -13.60
C PRO A 206 2.81 1.57 -12.41
N ALA A 207 3.00 0.94 -11.24
CA ALA A 207 3.48 1.62 -10.05
C ALA A 207 4.95 2.09 -10.17
N PHE A 208 5.82 1.25 -10.75
CA PHE A 208 7.21 1.61 -11.02
C PHE A 208 7.31 2.63 -12.16
N TYR A 209 6.57 2.41 -13.23
CA TYR A 209 6.55 3.33 -14.37
C TYR A 209 5.99 4.71 -14.01
N GLY A 210 4.95 4.76 -13.17
CA GLY A 210 4.42 6.01 -12.63
C GLY A 210 5.44 6.77 -11.78
N TRP A 211 6.22 6.06 -10.96
CA TRP A 211 7.30 6.68 -10.19
C TRP A 211 8.42 7.21 -11.10
N LEU A 212 8.83 6.48 -12.14
CA LEU A 212 9.80 6.98 -13.12
C LEU A 212 9.30 8.25 -13.82
N ALA A 213 8.02 8.27 -14.19
CA ALA A 213 7.41 9.47 -14.78
C ALA A 213 7.43 10.67 -13.83
N GLN A 214 7.19 10.46 -12.52
CA GLN A 214 7.30 11.51 -11.50
C GLN A 214 8.72 12.05 -11.37
N CYS A 215 9.74 11.23 -11.61
CA CYS A 215 11.14 11.67 -11.63
C CYS A 215 11.46 12.59 -12.83
N ASN A 216 10.54 12.76 -13.77
CA ASN A 216 10.65 13.70 -14.89
C ASN A 216 11.96 13.58 -15.67
N GLY A 217 12.42 12.35 -15.93
CA GLY A 217 13.63 12.05 -16.69
C GLY A 217 14.95 12.17 -15.91
N THR A 218 14.92 12.56 -14.63
CA THR A 218 16.13 12.60 -13.77
C THR A 218 16.54 11.20 -13.27
N VAL A 219 15.66 10.20 -13.42
CA VAL A 219 15.96 8.78 -13.27
C VAL A 219 15.55 8.08 -14.55
N ARG A 220 16.43 7.23 -15.08
CA ARG A 220 16.17 6.43 -16.29
C ARG A 220 16.60 4.99 -16.08
N ILE A 221 15.95 4.06 -16.75
CA ILE A 221 16.36 2.65 -16.79
C ILE A 221 17.56 2.54 -17.74
N GLU A 222 18.63 1.89 -17.28
CA GLU A 222 19.78 1.52 -18.11
C GLU A 222 19.62 0.08 -18.57
N GLU A 223 19.30 -0.83 -17.64
CA GLU A 223 19.15 -2.27 -17.87
C GLU A 223 18.00 -2.83 -17.00
N PRO A 224 17.36 -3.94 -17.41
CA PRO A 224 17.52 -4.65 -18.69
C PRO A 224 16.75 -3.95 -19.82
N SER A 225 17.12 -4.27 -21.06
CA SER A 225 16.45 -3.71 -22.25
C SER A 225 14.96 -4.04 -22.31
N SER A 226 14.54 -5.20 -21.81
CA SER A 226 13.13 -5.58 -21.71
C SER A 226 12.32 -4.59 -20.84
N LEU A 227 12.87 -4.14 -19.71
CA LEU A 227 12.23 -3.16 -18.84
C LEU A 227 12.19 -1.77 -19.50
N VAL A 228 13.22 -1.39 -20.24
CA VAL A 228 13.25 -0.14 -21.03
C VAL A 228 12.14 -0.15 -22.08
N GLU A 229 12.01 -1.24 -22.85
CA GLU A 229 10.99 -1.35 -23.89
C GLU A 229 9.57 -1.44 -23.27
N GLY A 230 9.40 -2.13 -22.14
CA GLY A 230 8.14 -2.14 -21.39
C GLY A 230 7.72 -0.74 -20.95
N TYR A 231 8.64 0.07 -20.43
CA TYR A 231 8.35 1.45 -20.06
C TYR A 231 8.01 2.33 -21.27
N LYS A 232 8.73 2.19 -22.38
CA LYS A 232 8.41 2.89 -23.64
C LYS A 232 7.04 2.52 -24.18
N ALA A 233 6.67 1.24 -24.14
CA ALA A 233 5.37 0.76 -24.56
C ALA A 233 4.25 1.35 -23.67
N HIS A 234 4.47 1.38 -22.35
CA HIS A 234 3.54 2.01 -21.42
C HIS A 234 3.34 3.50 -21.73
N LEU A 235 4.41 4.25 -21.97
CA LEU A 235 4.32 5.68 -22.32
C LEU A 235 3.59 5.91 -23.66
N ARG A 236 3.83 5.07 -24.68
CA ARG A 236 3.10 5.14 -25.95
C ARG A 236 1.61 4.89 -25.78
N ALA A 237 1.25 3.84 -25.03
CA ALA A 237 -0.15 3.52 -24.77
C ALA A 237 -0.88 4.64 -23.99
N LEU A 238 -0.18 5.36 -23.12
CA LEU A 238 -0.74 6.54 -22.45
C LEU A 238 -0.91 7.69 -23.45
N LEU A 239 0.08 7.95 -24.30
CA LEU A 239 0.04 9.04 -25.29
C LEU A 239 -1.09 8.86 -26.31
N GLU A 240 -1.41 7.62 -26.68
CA GLU A 240 -2.50 7.30 -27.61
C GLU A 240 -3.90 7.63 -27.06
N GLN A 241 -4.03 7.91 -25.75
CA GLN A 241 -5.30 8.29 -25.12
C GLN A 241 -5.59 9.80 -25.21
N TYR A 242 -4.63 10.58 -25.67
CA TYR A 242 -4.71 12.04 -25.82
C TYR A 242 -4.53 12.49 -27.26
#